data_a2de84c67b01cb3e8f24d4e51d540fa4
#
_entry.id   a2de84c67b01cb3e8f24d4e51d540fa4
#
_cell.length_a   1.000
_cell.length_b   1.000
_cell.length_c   1.000
_cell.angle_alpha   90.00
_cell.angle_beta   90.00
_cell.angle_gamma   90.00
#
_symmetry.space_group_name_H-M   'P 1'
#
loop_
_entity.id
_entity.type
_entity.pdbx_description
1 polymer ?
#
loop_
_entity_poly.entity_id
_entity_poly.type
_entity_poly.pdbx_seq_one_letter_code
_entity_poly.pdbx_strand_id
1 'polypeptide(L)'
;VDEDDRARLAEFVASRTPALMRVAYLLTGDRHAAEDLFQSALARTIPKWRTLRHADPEGYLRTVMYREQVSWWRRLRRRREIALTGADEAVQQDPSGGTDVRLAMRAALRHLPPAQRTVVVLRYYEDLTETQVAEALGCTVGTVRSRTHRAVSRLRQLLPDVELLEVRP
;
A
#
# COMPACT_ATOMS: atom_id res chain seq x y z
N VAL A 1 5.29 -13.47 -26.82
CA VAL A 1 4.50 -12.24 -26.64
C VAL A 1 4.54 -11.51 -27.95
N ASP A 2 3.38 -11.35 -28.58
CA ASP A 2 3.17 -10.61 -29.81
C ASP A 2 3.67 -9.16 -29.64
N GLU A 3 4.16 -8.53 -30.71
CA GLU A 3 4.73 -7.18 -30.66
C GLU A 3 3.66 -6.16 -30.21
N ASP A 4 2.42 -6.35 -30.63
CA ASP A 4 1.26 -5.57 -30.19
C ASP A 4 1.00 -5.72 -28.66
N ASP A 5 1.14 -6.92 -28.11
CA ASP A 5 1.02 -7.16 -26.66
C ASP A 5 2.12 -6.46 -25.86
N ARG A 6 3.34 -6.39 -26.39
CA ARG A 6 4.45 -5.67 -25.75
C ARG A 6 4.22 -4.17 -25.75
N ALA A 7 3.77 -3.62 -26.88
CA ALA A 7 3.47 -2.21 -27.00
C ALA A 7 2.37 -1.78 -26.03
N ARG A 8 1.27 -2.52 -25.95
CA ARG A 8 0.16 -2.27 -25.02
C ARG A 8 0.58 -2.41 -23.55
N LEU A 9 1.42 -3.39 -23.22
CA LEU A 9 1.98 -3.52 -21.88
C LEU A 9 2.86 -2.31 -21.53
N ALA A 10 3.73 -1.90 -22.45
CA ALA A 10 4.60 -0.74 -22.24
C ALA A 10 3.81 0.55 -22.02
N GLU A 11 2.76 0.78 -22.83
CA GLU A 11 1.85 1.91 -22.68
C GLU A 11 1.11 1.88 -21.34
N PHE A 12 0.59 0.74 -20.95
CA PHE A 12 -0.06 0.54 -19.64
C PHE A 12 0.91 0.89 -18.50
N VAL A 13 2.10 0.32 -18.51
CA VAL A 13 3.12 0.59 -17.49
C VAL A 13 3.46 2.07 -17.46
N ALA A 14 3.76 2.69 -18.59
CA ALA A 14 4.12 4.11 -18.67
C ALA A 14 3.01 5.03 -18.12
N SER A 15 1.76 4.74 -18.48
CA SER A 15 0.62 5.57 -18.09
C SER A 15 0.22 5.39 -16.61
N ARG A 16 0.40 4.20 -16.03
CA ARG A 16 -0.08 3.87 -14.67
C ARG A 16 1.01 3.95 -13.60
N THR A 17 2.29 3.87 -13.97
CA THR A 17 3.40 3.92 -13.01
C THR A 17 3.31 5.09 -12.02
N PRO A 18 3.03 6.36 -12.41
CA PRO A 18 2.99 7.45 -11.43
C PRO A 18 1.92 7.27 -10.35
N ALA A 19 0.74 6.75 -10.72
CA ALA A 19 -0.34 6.50 -9.77
C ALA A 19 -0.03 5.31 -8.85
N LEU A 20 0.46 4.21 -9.42
CA LEU A 20 0.79 2.99 -8.69
C LEU A 20 1.99 3.19 -7.75
N MET A 21 2.97 3.98 -8.15
CA MET A 21 4.09 4.34 -7.29
C MET A 21 3.67 5.19 -6.09
N ARG A 22 2.68 6.09 -6.25
CA ARG A 22 2.10 6.81 -5.10
C ARG A 22 1.47 5.86 -4.09
N VAL A 23 0.71 4.87 -4.56
CA VAL A 23 0.11 3.84 -3.70
C VAL A 23 1.20 3.01 -3.03
N ALA A 24 2.19 2.53 -3.77
CA ALA A 24 3.31 1.77 -3.23
C ALA A 24 4.04 2.54 -2.12
N TYR A 25 4.27 3.83 -2.33
CA TYR A 25 4.90 4.70 -1.33
C TYR A 25 4.04 4.87 -0.08
N LEU A 26 2.73 5.06 -0.21
CA LEU A 26 1.82 5.14 0.94
C LEU A 26 1.79 3.83 1.73
N LEU A 27 1.88 2.69 1.05
CA LEU A 27 1.89 1.38 1.67
C LEU A 27 3.20 1.08 2.42
N THR A 28 4.34 1.44 1.84
CA THR A 28 5.68 1.11 2.38
C THR A 28 6.23 2.20 3.29
N GLY A 29 5.98 3.47 2.95
CA GLY A 29 6.53 4.64 3.63
C GLY A 29 7.98 4.96 3.26
N ASP A 30 8.57 4.21 2.33
CA ASP A 30 9.93 4.37 1.83
C ASP A 30 9.98 4.23 0.31
N ARG A 31 10.85 5.02 -0.34
CA ARG A 31 10.93 5.07 -1.80
C ARG A 31 11.47 3.78 -2.41
N HIS A 32 12.56 3.25 -1.86
CA HIS A 32 13.17 2.03 -2.39
C HIS A 32 12.25 0.83 -2.17
N ALA A 33 11.64 0.72 -0.99
CA ALA A 33 10.65 -0.31 -0.72
C ALA A 33 9.41 -0.18 -1.62
N ALA A 34 9.00 1.03 -2.00
CA ALA A 34 7.92 1.27 -2.95
C ALA A 34 8.28 0.82 -4.37
N GLU A 35 9.50 1.13 -4.83
CA GLU A 35 10.03 0.67 -6.12
C GLU A 35 10.10 -0.85 -6.16
N ASP A 36 10.62 -1.50 -5.13
CA ASP A 36 10.69 -2.97 -5.02
C ASP A 36 9.30 -3.61 -5.02
N LEU A 37 8.36 -3.05 -4.25
CA LEU A 37 6.98 -3.52 -4.20
C LEU A 37 6.32 -3.44 -5.58
N PHE A 38 6.46 -2.32 -6.27
CA PHE A 38 5.90 -2.12 -7.60
C PHE A 38 6.52 -3.07 -8.62
N GLN A 39 7.84 -3.19 -8.65
CA GLN A 39 8.55 -4.08 -9.58
C GLN A 39 8.19 -5.55 -9.34
N SER A 40 8.12 -5.98 -8.09
CA SER A 40 7.71 -7.34 -7.73
C SER A 40 6.29 -7.64 -8.19
N ALA A 41 5.35 -6.71 -7.94
CA ALA A 41 3.96 -6.85 -8.37
C ALA A 41 3.84 -6.87 -9.91
N LEU A 42 4.59 -6.01 -10.60
CA LEU A 42 4.63 -5.97 -12.06
C LEU A 42 5.15 -7.29 -12.64
N ALA A 43 6.25 -7.81 -12.09
CA ALA A 43 6.82 -9.10 -12.52
C ALA A 43 5.82 -10.26 -12.40
N ARG A 44 4.90 -10.23 -11.43
CA ARG A 44 3.83 -11.22 -11.28
C ARG A 44 2.63 -10.98 -12.20
N THR A 45 2.44 -9.75 -12.65
CA THR A 45 1.34 -9.35 -13.54
C THR A 45 1.67 -9.65 -14.99
N ILE A 46 2.91 -9.42 -15.43
CA ILE A 46 3.36 -9.61 -16.80
C ILE A 46 3.02 -11.00 -17.38
N PRO A 47 3.26 -12.13 -16.70
CA PRO A 47 2.92 -13.45 -17.23
C PRO A 47 1.42 -13.66 -17.51
N LYS A 48 0.57 -12.88 -16.84
CA LYS A 48 -0.89 -12.94 -16.96
C LYS A 48 -1.47 -11.86 -17.88
N TRP A 49 -0.62 -11.04 -18.49
CA TRP A 49 -1.03 -9.86 -19.26
C TRP A 49 -2.11 -10.18 -20.32
N ARG A 50 -1.92 -11.26 -21.07
CA ARG A 50 -2.86 -11.66 -22.12
C ARG A 50 -4.30 -11.86 -21.64
N THR A 51 -4.45 -12.37 -20.43
CA THR A 51 -5.77 -12.56 -19.80
C THR A 51 -6.29 -11.25 -19.19
N LEU A 52 -5.40 -10.49 -18.55
CA LEU A 52 -5.76 -9.30 -17.78
C LEU A 52 -6.04 -8.08 -18.65
N ARG A 53 -5.41 -7.94 -19.82
CA ARG A 53 -5.53 -6.77 -20.69
C ARG A 53 -6.97 -6.46 -21.14
N HIS A 54 -7.85 -7.45 -21.13
CA HIS A 54 -9.27 -7.34 -21.48
C HIS A 54 -10.20 -7.26 -20.27
N ALA A 55 -9.65 -7.29 -19.06
CA ALA A 55 -10.37 -7.20 -17.80
C ALA A 55 -9.96 -5.93 -17.05
N ASP A 56 -9.29 -6.10 -15.92
CA ASP A 56 -8.77 -5.01 -15.10
C ASP A 56 -7.33 -5.27 -14.68
N PRO A 57 -6.34 -4.95 -15.53
CA PRO A 57 -4.93 -5.16 -15.21
C PRO A 57 -4.46 -4.25 -14.07
N GLU A 58 -5.01 -3.04 -13.93
CA GLU A 58 -4.65 -2.13 -12.85
C GLU A 58 -5.15 -2.63 -11.50
N GLY A 59 -6.42 -3.02 -11.38
CA GLY A 59 -6.98 -3.58 -10.15
C GLY A 59 -6.28 -4.87 -9.73
N TYR A 60 -5.90 -5.72 -10.69
CA TYR A 60 -5.10 -6.90 -10.42
C TYR A 60 -3.72 -6.54 -9.85
N LEU A 61 -2.99 -5.61 -10.49
CA LEU A 61 -1.66 -5.16 -10.05
C LEU A 61 -1.74 -4.54 -8.65
N ARG A 62 -2.75 -3.70 -8.38
CA ARG A 62 -3.01 -3.14 -7.05
C ARG A 62 -3.22 -4.24 -6.00
N THR A 63 -4.07 -5.22 -6.30
CA THR A 63 -4.32 -6.36 -5.40
C THR A 63 -3.05 -7.16 -5.11
N VAL A 64 -2.20 -7.36 -6.10
CA VAL A 64 -0.89 -8.01 -5.92
C VAL A 64 -0.02 -7.19 -4.99
N MET A 65 0.08 -5.87 -5.20
CA MET A 65 0.85 -4.97 -4.31
C MET A 65 0.37 -5.05 -2.86
N TYR A 66 -0.95 -5.02 -2.63
CA TYR A 66 -1.51 -5.10 -1.27
C TYR A 66 -1.16 -6.41 -0.58
N ARG A 67 -1.32 -7.54 -1.28
CA ARG A 67 -1.01 -8.88 -0.76
C ARG A 67 0.47 -9.07 -0.50
N GLU A 68 1.32 -8.56 -1.38
CA GLU A 68 2.77 -8.62 -1.19
C GLU A 68 3.23 -7.81 0.01
N GLN A 69 2.72 -6.60 0.19
CA GLN A 69 3.02 -5.77 1.34
C GLN A 69 2.67 -6.47 2.66
N VAL A 70 1.48 -7.07 2.75
CA VAL A 70 1.06 -7.82 3.94
C VAL A 70 1.89 -9.08 4.13
N SER A 71 2.20 -9.79 3.04
CA SER A 71 2.98 -11.03 3.08
C SER A 71 4.44 -10.79 3.47
N TRP A 72 5.06 -9.74 2.92
CA TRP A 72 6.42 -9.32 3.27
C TRP A 72 6.50 -9.00 4.77
N TRP A 73 5.51 -8.30 5.28
CA TRP A 73 5.45 -7.92 6.69
C TRP A 73 5.30 -9.12 7.63
N ARG A 74 4.46 -10.10 7.28
CA ARG A 74 4.35 -11.35 8.05
C ARG A 74 5.68 -12.09 8.12
N ARG A 75 6.46 -12.08 7.03
CA ARG A 75 7.80 -12.70 6.99
C ARG A 75 8.80 -11.95 7.85
N LEU A 76 8.79 -10.62 7.78
CA LEU A 76 9.68 -9.78 8.59
C LEU A 76 9.40 -9.93 10.10
N ARG A 77 8.12 -9.94 10.47
CA ARG A 77 7.71 -10.14 11.86
C ARG A 77 8.18 -11.49 12.40
N ARG A 78 8.01 -12.58 11.67
CA ARG A 78 8.52 -13.89 12.06
C ARG A 78 10.04 -13.90 12.21
N ARG A 79 10.77 -13.20 11.34
CA ARG A 79 12.23 -13.09 11.46
C ARG A 79 12.64 -12.27 12.69
N ARG A 80 11.91 -11.22 13.04
CA ARG A 80 12.17 -10.42 14.26
C ARG A 80 11.83 -11.19 15.53
N GLU A 81 10.82 -12.03 15.53
CA GLU A 81 10.50 -12.93 16.66
C GLU A 81 11.61 -13.97 16.88
N ILE A 82 12.32 -14.36 15.83
CA ILE A 82 13.47 -15.30 15.89
C ILE A 82 14.78 -14.55 16.24
N ALA A 83 14.95 -13.34 15.75
CA ALA A 83 16.10 -12.48 16.03
C ALA A 83 15.69 -11.42 17.08
N LEU A 84 15.97 -11.68 18.35
CA LEU A 84 15.74 -10.78 19.50
C LEU A 84 16.58 -9.48 19.44
N THR A 85 16.68 -8.80 18.31
CA THR A 85 17.42 -7.55 18.18
C THR A 85 16.61 -6.54 17.38
N GLY A 86 16.22 -5.46 18.09
CA GLY A 86 15.59 -4.31 17.48
C GLY A 86 16.58 -3.54 16.58
N ALA A 87 16.14 -3.25 15.38
CA ALA A 87 16.68 -2.17 14.57
C ALA A 87 15.48 -1.33 14.13
N ASP A 88 15.37 -0.13 14.69
CA ASP A 88 14.57 0.94 14.11
C ASP A 88 15.29 1.35 12.81
N GLU A 89 14.70 0.99 11.67
CA GLU A 89 15.21 1.46 10.38
C GLU A 89 14.95 2.97 10.28
N ALA A 90 16.03 3.71 10.13
CA ALA A 90 16.04 5.14 9.94
C ALA A 90 15.21 5.50 8.70
N VAL A 91 14.20 6.31 8.91
CA VAL A 91 13.29 6.79 7.87
C VAL A 91 14.00 7.86 7.06
N GLN A 92 14.36 7.60 5.81
CA GLN A 92 14.81 8.62 4.88
C GLN A 92 13.64 9.53 4.51
N GLN A 93 13.86 10.83 4.67
CA GLN A 93 12.89 11.86 4.27
C GLN A 93 12.95 12.03 2.76
N ASP A 94 11.80 11.85 2.10
CA ASP A 94 11.64 12.19 0.67
C ASP A 94 11.21 13.66 0.55
N PRO A 95 11.94 14.52 -0.18
CA PRO A 95 11.66 15.96 -0.31
C PRO A 95 10.61 16.26 -1.37
N SER A 96 9.58 15.44 -1.56
CA SER A 96 8.51 15.75 -2.51
C SER A 96 7.54 16.78 -1.94
N GLY A 97 7.56 18.00 -2.53
CA GLY A 97 6.74 19.13 -2.15
C GLY A 97 5.25 18.80 -2.06
N GLY A 98 4.67 19.09 -0.93
CA GLY A 98 3.25 18.98 -0.62
C GLY A 98 2.86 20.03 0.41
N THR A 99 1.56 20.31 0.57
CA THR A 99 1.07 21.13 1.68
C THR A 99 1.49 20.51 3.02
N ASP A 100 1.76 21.33 4.02
CA ASP A 100 2.21 20.88 5.36
C ASP A 100 1.35 19.74 5.92
N VAL A 101 0.04 19.78 5.70
CA VAL A 101 -0.91 18.73 6.11
C VAL A 101 -0.64 17.38 5.40
N ARG A 102 -0.32 17.41 4.11
CA ARG A 102 0.01 16.17 3.36
C ARG A 102 1.32 15.56 3.83
N LEU A 103 2.31 16.40 4.12
CA LEU A 103 3.60 15.94 4.66
C LEU A 103 3.42 15.37 6.06
N ALA A 104 2.66 16.04 6.91
CA ALA A 104 2.34 15.56 8.26
C ALA A 104 1.59 14.21 8.22
N MET A 105 0.59 14.06 7.33
CA MET A 105 -0.14 12.81 7.16
C MET A 105 0.77 11.67 6.68
N ARG A 106 1.65 11.92 5.70
CA ARG A 106 2.63 10.92 5.24
C ARG A 106 3.59 10.50 6.36
N ALA A 107 4.05 11.45 7.15
CA ALA A 107 4.89 11.18 8.32
C ALA A 107 4.14 10.33 9.34
N ALA A 108 2.90 10.68 9.67
CA ALA A 108 2.07 9.93 10.61
C ALA A 108 1.77 8.50 10.12
N LEU A 109 1.49 8.31 8.83
CA LEU A 109 1.30 6.98 8.24
C LEU A 109 2.54 6.09 8.39
N ARG A 110 3.76 6.65 8.32
CA ARG A 110 5.01 5.88 8.53
C ARG A 110 5.15 5.36 9.96
N HIS A 111 4.58 6.05 10.93
CA HIS A 111 4.57 5.61 12.33
C HIS A 111 3.51 4.53 12.63
N LEU A 112 2.61 4.24 11.69
CA LEU A 112 1.69 3.12 11.85
C LEU A 112 2.37 1.77 11.59
N PRO A 113 2.02 0.72 12.35
CA PRO A 113 2.36 -0.64 11.96
C PRO A 113 1.85 -0.92 10.54
N PRO A 114 2.62 -1.58 9.66
CA PRO A 114 2.26 -1.77 8.26
C PRO A 114 0.89 -2.35 8.00
N ALA A 115 0.43 -3.31 8.81
CA ALA A 115 -0.92 -3.85 8.67
C ALA A 115 -2.02 -2.80 8.95
N GLN A 116 -1.79 -1.86 9.86
CA GLN A 116 -2.69 -0.74 10.14
C GLN A 116 -2.60 0.31 9.03
N ARG A 117 -1.39 0.67 8.61
CA ARG A 117 -1.16 1.58 7.49
C ARG A 117 -1.83 1.09 6.20
N THR A 118 -1.68 -0.21 5.87
CA THR A 118 -2.31 -0.80 4.69
C THR A 118 -3.83 -0.64 4.71
N VAL A 119 -4.51 -0.96 5.81
CA VAL A 119 -5.97 -0.81 5.86
C VAL A 119 -6.42 0.64 5.74
N VAL A 120 -5.68 1.60 6.31
CA VAL A 120 -5.97 3.03 6.15
C VAL A 120 -5.82 3.47 4.70
N VAL A 121 -4.72 3.08 4.04
CA VAL A 121 -4.50 3.41 2.63
C VAL A 121 -5.61 2.83 1.75
N LEU A 122 -5.99 1.56 1.95
CA LEU A 122 -7.04 0.94 1.17
C LEU A 122 -8.42 1.57 1.43
N ARG A 123 -8.74 1.89 2.66
CA ARG A 123 -10.05 2.46 3.03
C ARG A 123 -10.22 3.91 2.60
N TYR A 124 -9.19 4.75 2.77
CA TYR A 124 -9.32 6.21 2.66
C TYR A 124 -8.62 6.82 1.45
N TYR A 125 -7.61 6.16 0.90
CA TYR A 125 -6.95 6.62 -0.31
C TYR A 125 -7.45 5.90 -1.56
N GLU A 126 -7.69 4.59 -1.46
CA GLU A 126 -8.22 3.75 -2.55
C GLU A 126 -9.76 3.66 -2.53
N ASP A 127 -10.39 4.23 -1.51
CA ASP A 127 -11.87 4.27 -1.33
C ASP A 127 -12.54 2.88 -1.38
N LEU A 128 -11.85 1.85 -0.88
CA LEU A 128 -12.39 0.50 -0.83
C LEU A 128 -13.32 0.32 0.39
N THR A 129 -14.40 -0.45 0.21
CA THR A 129 -15.25 -0.88 1.33
C THR A 129 -14.51 -1.85 2.25
N GLU A 130 -14.99 -2.02 3.49
CA GLU A 130 -14.40 -3.01 4.41
C GLU A 130 -14.40 -4.43 3.85
N THR A 131 -15.43 -4.79 3.10
CA THR A 131 -15.54 -6.10 2.44
C THR A 131 -14.47 -6.24 1.34
N GLN A 132 -14.31 -5.23 0.49
CA GLN A 132 -13.27 -5.24 -0.56
C GLN A 132 -11.86 -5.29 0.03
N VAL A 133 -11.61 -4.57 1.13
CA VAL A 133 -10.32 -4.63 1.83
C VAL A 133 -10.09 -6.03 2.42
N ALA A 134 -11.11 -6.64 3.03
CA ALA A 134 -11.04 -7.98 3.57
C ALA A 134 -10.71 -9.02 2.48
N GLU A 135 -11.35 -8.94 1.34
CA GLU A 135 -11.08 -9.78 0.16
C GLU A 135 -9.67 -9.56 -0.38
N ALA A 136 -9.27 -8.30 -0.59
CA ALA A 136 -7.94 -7.96 -1.11
C ALA A 136 -6.82 -8.47 -0.20
N LEU A 137 -6.99 -8.39 1.13
CA LEU A 137 -6.00 -8.80 2.11
C LEU A 137 -6.12 -10.27 2.57
N GLY A 138 -7.17 -10.98 2.17
CA GLY A 138 -7.45 -12.34 2.59
C GLY A 138 -7.65 -12.45 4.10
N CYS A 139 -8.43 -11.54 4.69
CA CYS A 139 -8.75 -11.52 6.12
C CYS A 139 -10.25 -11.27 6.35
N THR A 140 -10.71 -11.33 7.60
CA THR A 140 -12.11 -11.06 7.93
C THR A 140 -12.41 -9.55 7.98
N VAL A 141 -13.67 -9.16 7.74
CA VAL A 141 -14.14 -7.77 7.90
C VAL A 141 -13.91 -7.29 9.34
N GLY A 142 -14.10 -8.15 10.34
CA GLY A 142 -13.80 -7.82 11.73
C GLY A 142 -12.33 -7.46 11.97
N THR A 143 -11.41 -8.13 11.25
CA THR A 143 -9.98 -7.80 11.27
C THR A 143 -9.72 -6.43 10.64
N VAL A 144 -10.38 -6.11 9.54
CA VAL A 144 -10.29 -4.78 8.89
C VAL A 144 -10.76 -3.71 9.84
N ARG A 145 -11.96 -3.85 10.44
CA ARG A 145 -12.54 -2.90 11.41
C ARG A 145 -11.61 -2.63 12.59
N SER A 146 -11.11 -3.70 13.22
CA SER A 146 -10.23 -3.55 14.38
C SER A 146 -8.91 -2.86 14.04
N ARG A 147 -8.32 -3.15 12.87
CA ARG A 147 -7.10 -2.49 12.39
C ARG A 147 -7.35 -1.04 12.04
N THR A 148 -8.45 -0.73 11.35
CA THR A 148 -8.85 0.64 11.01
C THR A 148 -9.05 1.48 12.28
N HIS A 149 -9.80 0.96 13.24
CA HIS A 149 -10.03 1.65 14.53
C HIS A 149 -8.72 1.99 15.25
N ARG A 150 -7.81 1.02 15.39
CA ARG A 150 -6.50 1.23 16.03
C ARG A 150 -5.63 2.22 15.25
N ALA A 151 -5.64 2.14 13.92
CA ALA A 151 -4.89 3.04 13.06
C ALA A 151 -5.38 4.49 13.18
N VAL A 152 -6.70 4.72 13.09
CA VAL A 152 -7.30 6.05 13.20
C VAL A 152 -7.06 6.63 14.61
N SER A 153 -7.21 5.82 15.66
CA SER A 153 -6.92 6.25 17.03
C SER A 153 -5.47 6.71 17.18
N ARG A 154 -4.52 5.98 16.59
CA ARG A 154 -3.09 6.34 16.61
C ARG A 154 -2.80 7.59 15.77
N LEU A 155 -3.43 7.73 14.60
CA LEU A 155 -3.28 8.94 13.77
C LEU A 155 -3.80 10.19 14.48
N ARG A 156 -4.91 10.11 15.22
CA ARG A 156 -5.43 11.22 16.03
C ARG A 156 -4.46 11.65 17.13
N GLN A 157 -3.71 10.72 17.69
CA GLN A 157 -2.67 11.05 18.68
C GLN A 157 -1.45 11.73 18.03
N LEU A 158 -1.10 11.35 16.79
CA LEU A 158 0.03 11.89 16.05
C LEU A 158 -0.28 13.24 15.38
N LEU A 159 -1.55 13.50 15.08
CA LEU A 159 -2.04 14.66 14.36
C LEU A 159 -3.26 15.29 15.10
N PRO A 160 -3.06 15.84 16.28
CA PRO A 160 -4.18 16.35 17.09
C PRO A 160 -4.94 17.52 16.44
N ASP A 161 -4.23 18.30 15.60
CA ASP A 161 -4.79 19.50 14.94
C ASP A 161 -5.37 19.21 13.53
N VAL A 162 -5.28 17.95 13.07
CA VAL A 162 -5.85 17.55 11.78
C VAL A 162 -7.21 16.91 12.03
N GLU A 163 -8.25 17.53 11.49
CA GLU A 163 -9.60 16.96 11.46
C GLU A 163 -9.56 15.70 10.58
N LEU A 164 -9.22 14.58 11.23
CA LEU A 164 -9.18 13.28 10.57
C LEU A 164 -10.61 12.91 10.21
N LEU A 165 -10.82 12.75 8.90
CA LEU A 165 -12.03 12.27 8.24
C LEU A 165 -12.98 11.55 9.22
N GLU A 166 -14.18 12.08 9.34
CA GLU A 166 -15.26 11.36 10.01
C GLU A 166 -15.28 9.94 9.43
N VAL A 167 -15.07 8.98 10.31
CA VAL A 167 -15.15 7.55 9.96
C VAL A 167 -16.57 7.31 9.49
N ARG A 168 -16.81 7.40 8.19
CA ARG A 168 -18.09 6.96 7.63
C ARG A 168 -18.23 5.47 7.94
N PRO A 169 -19.32 5.10 8.61
CA PRO A 169 -19.60 3.71 8.98
C PRO A 169 -19.69 2.77 7.76
#